data_7b578417a634c21fb36064ef01ed20ab
#
_entry.id   7b578417a634c21fb36064ef01ed20ab
#
_cell.length_a   1.000
_cell.length_b   1.000
_cell.length_c   1.000
_cell.angle_alpha   90.00
_cell.angle_beta   90.00
_cell.angle_gamma   90.00
#
_symmetry.space_group_name_H-M   'P 1'
#
loop_
_entity.id
_entity.type
_entity.pdbx_description
1 polymer ?
#
loop_
_entity_poly.entity_id
_entity_poly.type
_entity_poly.pdbx_seq_one_letter_code
_entity_poly.pdbx_strand_id
1 'polypeptide(L)'
;PSRGLGDVYKRQAENNDPAFINEVVRPINAQDGDLLPVSAFKGIEDGTWEQGTAKYEKRGVAAFVPEWNAENCIQCNKCAYVCPHASIRPFVLDAEEQKGANFTQLKAVGKAFDGMTFRIQVDVLDCLGCGNCADVCPGNPKKGGKALTMKHLESQLPEAANWTYCAENVKSKQHLVDIKANVKNSQFATPLFEFSGACSGCGETPYVKLISQLFGDREMVANATGCSSIYSGSVPSTPYTTNEKGEGPAWANSLFEDFC
;
A
#
# COMPACT_ATOMS: atom_id res chain seq x y z
N PRO A 1 -3.61 -22.95 14.48
CA PRO A 1 -4.99 -22.52 14.58
C PRO A 1 -5.28 -21.46 13.54
N SER A 2 -6.31 -21.68 12.71
CA SER A 2 -6.81 -20.67 11.79
C SER A 2 -7.27 -19.47 12.61
N ARG A 3 -6.67 -18.31 12.38
CA ARG A 3 -7.17 -17.06 12.96
C ARG A 3 -8.54 -16.80 12.33
N GLY A 4 -9.59 -16.78 13.11
CA GLY A 4 -10.91 -16.41 12.63
C GLY A 4 -10.91 -14.95 12.17
N LEU A 5 -11.76 -14.61 11.19
CA LEU A 5 -11.92 -13.23 10.71
C LEU A 5 -12.13 -12.23 11.86
N GLY A 6 -12.86 -12.61 12.90
CA GLY A 6 -13.06 -11.78 14.09
C GLY A 6 -11.80 -11.41 14.86
N ASP A 7 -10.74 -12.24 14.82
CA ASP A 7 -9.48 -11.92 15.49
C ASP A 7 -8.63 -10.94 14.66
N VAL A 8 -8.77 -10.95 13.34
CA VAL A 8 -8.14 -9.97 12.44
C VAL A 8 -8.72 -8.59 12.70
N TYR A 9 -10.05 -8.48 12.75
CA TYR A 9 -10.74 -7.21 12.98
C TYR A 9 -10.54 -6.64 14.40
N LYS A 10 -10.45 -7.48 15.43
CA LYS A 10 -10.16 -7.03 16.79
C LYS A 10 -8.78 -6.41 17.00
N ARG A 11 -7.80 -6.76 16.16
CA ARG A 11 -6.44 -6.15 16.20
C ARG A 11 -6.38 -4.74 15.61
N GLN A 12 -7.40 -4.34 14.87
CA GLN A 12 -7.46 -3.07 14.16
C GLN A 12 -7.91 -1.90 15.04
N ALA A 13 -8.25 -2.13 16.31
CA ALA A 13 -8.66 -1.07 17.22
C ALA A 13 -7.46 -0.30 17.79
N GLU A 14 -6.81 0.52 16.97
CA GLU A 14 -5.91 1.56 17.46
C GLU A 14 -6.71 2.85 17.65
N ASN A 15 -6.60 3.44 18.85
CA ASN A 15 -7.46 4.51 19.34
C ASN A 15 -7.26 5.89 18.65
N ASN A 16 -6.40 5.97 17.65
CA ASN A 16 -6.04 7.24 17.00
C ASN A 16 -6.54 7.37 15.55
N ASP A 17 -7.28 6.38 15.04
CA ASP A 17 -7.81 6.46 13.68
C ASP A 17 -8.96 7.47 13.59
N PRO A 18 -9.23 8.05 12.40
CA PRO A 18 -10.33 8.98 12.18
C PRO A 18 -11.68 8.43 12.67
N ALA A 19 -12.58 9.32 13.11
CA ALA A 19 -13.90 8.93 13.59
C ALA A 19 -14.67 8.10 12.58
N PHE A 20 -14.64 8.44 11.30
CA PHE A 20 -15.26 7.67 10.22
C PHE A 20 -14.78 6.22 10.18
N ILE A 21 -13.48 5.98 10.37
CA ILE A 21 -12.91 4.63 10.41
C ILE A 21 -13.44 3.84 11.61
N ASN A 22 -13.45 4.46 12.78
CA ASN A 22 -13.88 3.80 14.02
C ASN A 22 -15.39 3.55 14.08
N GLU A 23 -16.18 4.52 13.61
CA GLU A 23 -17.63 4.55 13.78
C GLU A 23 -18.38 3.91 12.62
N VAL A 24 -17.80 3.86 11.41
CA VAL A 24 -18.47 3.33 10.21
C VAL A 24 -17.70 2.16 9.61
N VAL A 25 -16.44 2.36 9.22
CA VAL A 25 -15.67 1.35 8.49
C VAL A 25 -15.48 0.07 9.29
N ARG A 26 -15.07 0.19 10.55
CA ARG A 26 -14.84 -0.98 11.42
C ARG A 26 -16.09 -1.78 11.73
N PRO A 27 -17.22 -1.19 12.12
CA PRO A 27 -18.47 -1.94 12.29
C PRO A 27 -18.89 -2.67 11.02
N ILE A 28 -18.80 -2.04 9.85
CA ILE A 28 -19.13 -2.69 8.58
C ILE A 28 -18.19 -3.87 8.30
N ASN A 29 -16.89 -3.69 8.48
CA ASN A 29 -15.91 -4.76 8.28
C ASN A 29 -16.05 -5.90 9.32
N ALA A 30 -16.54 -5.59 10.53
CA ALA A 30 -16.88 -6.59 11.54
C ALA A 30 -18.20 -7.32 11.29
N GLN A 31 -18.92 -6.98 10.22
CA GLN A 31 -20.27 -7.48 9.87
C GLN A 31 -21.37 -7.01 10.85
N ASP A 32 -21.12 -5.93 11.57
CA ASP A 32 -22.05 -5.28 12.48
C ASP A 32 -22.71 -4.03 11.85
N GLY A 33 -22.61 -3.88 10.52
CA GLY A 33 -23.12 -2.72 9.77
C GLY A 33 -24.64 -2.50 9.95
N ASP A 34 -25.42 -3.56 10.13
CA ASP A 34 -26.86 -3.47 10.37
C ASP A 34 -27.23 -2.79 11.71
N LEU A 35 -26.26 -2.66 12.63
CA LEU A 35 -26.45 -1.94 13.88
C LEU A 35 -26.24 -0.44 13.74
N LEU A 36 -25.72 0.01 12.61
CA LEU A 36 -25.47 1.43 12.36
C LEU A 36 -26.80 2.16 12.05
N PRO A 37 -27.08 3.28 12.71
CA PRO A 37 -28.22 4.10 12.34
C PRO A 37 -28.00 4.78 10.98
N VAL A 38 -29.06 5.08 10.26
CA VAL A 38 -28.97 5.80 8.98
C VAL A 38 -28.19 7.12 9.11
N SER A 39 -28.28 7.77 10.27
CA SER A 39 -27.53 9.00 10.55
C SER A 39 -26.01 8.83 10.59
N ALA A 40 -25.50 7.60 10.71
CA ALA A 40 -24.05 7.32 10.62
C ALA A 40 -23.48 7.63 9.22
N PHE A 41 -24.34 7.65 8.20
CA PHE A 41 -24.00 7.94 6.80
C PHE A 41 -24.25 9.40 6.40
N LYS A 42 -24.48 10.28 7.39
CA LYS A 42 -24.66 11.70 7.13
C LYS A 42 -23.38 12.31 6.56
N GLY A 43 -23.52 12.99 5.41
CA GLY A 43 -22.41 13.61 4.69
C GLY A 43 -21.84 12.77 3.56
N ILE A 44 -22.35 11.54 3.38
CA ILE A 44 -22.00 10.62 2.26
C ILE A 44 -23.27 10.11 1.55
N GLU A 45 -24.38 10.82 1.68
CA GLU A 45 -25.68 10.46 1.09
C GLU A 45 -25.66 10.47 -0.43
N ASP A 46 -24.74 11.21 -1.02
CA ASP A 46 -24.52 11.28 -2.47
C ASP A 46 -23.63 10.15 -3.02
N GLY A 47 -23.18 9.23 -2.15
CA GLY A 47 -22.27 8.14 -2.52
C GLY A 47 -20.80 8.54 -2.60
N THR A 48 -20.42 9.74 -2.14
CA THR A 48 -19.03 10.18 -2.07
C THR A 48 -18.34 9.61 -0.83
N TRP A 49 -17.43 8.67 -1.01
CA TRP A 49 -16.70 8.01 0.06
C TRP A 49 -15.29 8.60 0.25
N GLU A 50 -14.81 8.59 1.50
CA GLU A 50 -13.47 9.05 1.82
C GLU A 50 -12.40 8.19 1.15
N GLN A 51 -11.44 8.82 0.49
CA GLN A 51 -10.33 8.13 -0.17
C GLN A 51 -9.27 7.64 0.83
N GLY A 52 -8.54 6.58 0.45
CA GLY A 52 -7.43 6.05 1.22
C GLY A 52 -7.82 5.30 2.48
N THR A 53 -9.08 4.90 2.65
CA THR A 53 -9.55 4.17 3.83
C THR A 53 -9.02 2.74 3.89
N ALA A 54 -8.63 2.14 2.76
CA ALA A 54 -8.06 0.80 2.70
C ALA A 54 -6.78 0.64 3.56
N LYS A 55 -6.01 1.70 3.78
CA LYS A 55 -4.80 1.66 4.62
C LYS A 55 -5.06 1.31 6.09
N TYR A 56 -6.30 1.47 6.56
CA TYR A 56 -6.70 1.16 7.94
C TYR A 56 -7.18 -0.28 8.14
N GLU A 57 -7.33 -1.06 7.08
CA GLU A 57 -7.84 -2.43 7.20
C GLU A 57 -6.86 -3.39 7.86
N LYS A 58 -5.57 -3.31 7.58
CA LYS A 58 -4.51 -4.11 8.23
C LYS A 58 -4.91 -5.58 8.42
N ARG A 59 -5.31 -6.23 7.34
CA ARG A 59 -5.98 -7.56 7.35
C ARG A 59 -5.12 -8.67 7.95
N GLY A 60 -3.81 -8.65 7.77
CA GLY A 60 -2.87 -9.62 8.33
C GLY A 60 -3.15 -11.08 7.93
N VAL A 61 -3.66 -11.31 6.72
CA VAL A 61 -4.14 -12.62 6.26
C VAL A 61 -3.06 -13.51 5.65
N ALA A 62 -1.90 -12.95 5.29
CA ALA A 62 -0.82 -13.71 4.70
C ALA A 62 -0.19 -14.67 5.70
N ALA A 63 0.01 -15.93 5.32
CA ALA A 63 0.80 -16.87 6.12
C ALA A 63 2.30 -16.56 6.05
N PHE A 64 2.75 -16.10 4.87
CA PHE A 64 4.14 -15.75 4.61
C PHE A 64 4.21 -14.36 3.97
N VAL A 65 5.18 -13.56 4.40
CA VAL A 65 5.46 -12.22 3.88
C VAL A 65 6.95 -12.09 3.56
N PRO A 66 7.37 -11.17 2.66
CA PRO A 66 8.78 -11.05 2.31
C PRO A 66 9.59 -10.36 3.42
N GLU A 67 10.66 -11.02 3.86
CA GLU A 67 11.74 -10.44 4.64
C GLU A 67 12.76 -9.79 3.71
N TRP A 68 13.21 -8.58 4.03
CA TRP A 68 14.22 -7.88 3.24
C TRP A 68 15.63 -8.06 3.80
N ASN A 69 16.53 -8.60 2.98
CA ASN A 69 17.97 -8.66 3.24
C ASN A 69 18.67 -7.51 2.52
N ALA A 70 19.12 -6.53 3.28
CA ALA A 70 19.80 -5.35 2.79
C ALA A 70 21.07 -5.67 1.98
N GLU A 71 21.88 -6.63 2.44
CA GLU A 71 23.17 -6.96 1.83
C GLU A 71 23.05 -7.46 0.39
N ASN A 72 21.93 -8.13 0.08
CA ASN A 72 21.66 -8.69 -1.24
C ASN A 72 20.84 -7.74 -2.13
N CYS A 73 20.43 -6.56 -1.60
CA CYS A 73 19.61 -5.62 -2.34
C CYS A 73 20.45 -4.74 -3.27
N ILE A 74 20.09 -4.72 -4.55
CA ILE A 74 20.71 -3.87 -5.59
C ILE A 74 19.89 -2.61 -5.90
N GLN A 75 18.86 -2.34 -5.12
CA GLN A 75 17.99 -1.14 -5.24
C GLN A 75 17.35 -0.99 -6.63
N CYS A 76 16.91 -2.09 -7.23
CA CYS A 76 16.29 -2.07 -8.57
C CYS A 76 14.78 -1.76 -8.57
N ASN A 77 14.13 -1.79 -7.41
CA ASN A 77 12.69 -1.54 -7.19
C ASN A 77 11.72 -2.47 -7.94
N LYS A 78 12.20 -3.58 -8.54
CA LYS A 78 11.32 -4.53 -9.24
C LYS A 78 10.27 -5.13 -8.31
N CYS A 79 10.61 -5.35 -7.04
CA CYS A 79 9.69 -5.85 -6.02
C CYS A 79 8.50 -4.92 -5.80
N ALA A 80 8.74 -3.61 -5.71
CA ALA A 80 7.69 -2.61 -5.59
C ALA A 80 6.85 -2.54 -6.88
N TYR A 81 7.52 -2.62 -8.04
CA TYR A 81 6.86 -2.55 -9.34
C TYR A 81 5.80 -3.65 -9.53
N VAL A 82 6.12 -4.90 -9.19
CA VAL A 82 5.21 -6.03 -9.38
C VAL A 82 4.20 -6.22 -8.25
N CYS A 83 4.29 -5.46 -7.16
CA CYS A 83 3.39 -5.64 -6.04
C CYS A 83 1.97 -5.18 -6.39
N PRO A 84 0.94 -6.08 -6.33
CA PRO A 84 -0.43 -5.75 -6.67
C PRO A 84 -1.10 -4.79 -5.70
N HIS A 85 -0.60 -4.74 -4.45
CA HIS A 85 -1.26 -4.04 -3.34
C HIS A 85 -0.46 -2.85 -2.81
N ALA A 86 0.64 -2.47 -3.47
CA ALA A 86 1.54 -1.43 -3.01
C ALA A 86 2.09 -1.65 -1.57
N SER A 87 2.07 -2.89 -1.09
CA SER A 87 2.50 -3.26 0.27
C SER A 87 4.01 -3.39 0.43
N ILE A 88 4.79 -3.25 -0.63
CA ILE A 88 6.26 -3.19 -0.59
C ILE A 88 6.73 -1.97 -1.37
N ARG A 89 7.50 -1.10 -0.71
CA ARG A 89 7.91 0.20 -1.27
C ARG A 89 9.36 0.51 -1.00
N PRO A 90 10.05 1.20 -1.92
CA PRO A 90 11.34 1.81 -1.65
C PRO A 90 11.13 3.13 -0.90
N PHE A 91 11.87 3.33 0.17
CA PHE A 91 11.97 4.58 0.89
C PHE A 91 13.38 5.13 0.78
N VAL A 92 13.50 6.43 0.54
CA VAL A 92 14.76 7.16 0.56
C VAL A 92 14.66 8.20 1.68
N LEU A 93 15.55 8.09 2.65
CA LEU A 93 15.54 8.89 3.86
C LEU A 93 16.64 9.96 3.78
N ASP A 94 16.27 11.20 4.05
CA ASP A 94 17.24 12.28 4.24
C ASP A 94 17.85 12.26 5.66
N ALA A 95 18.76 13.18 5.96
CA ALA A 95 19.50 13.18 7.20
C ALA A 95 18.62 13.37 8.47
N GLU A 96 17.50 14.07 8.36
CA GLU A 96 16.58 14.25 9.48
C GLU A 96 15.72 12.98 9.69
N GLU A 97 15.19 12.43 8.60
CA GLU A 97 14.40 11.20 8.61
C GLU A 97 15.19 9.98 9.10
N GLN A 98 16.50 9.97 8.88
CA GLN A 98 17.39 8.91 9.39
C GLN A 98 17.51 8.90 10.91
N LYS A 99 17.39 10.03 11.59
CA LYS A 99 17.59 10.13 13.05
C LYS A 99 16.58 9.31 13.87
N GLY A 100 15.34 9.19 13.37
CA GLY A 100 14.28 8.40 14.02
C GLY A 100 14.17 6.95 13.50
N ALA A 101 14.93 6.60 12.48
CA ALA A 101 14.83 5.32 11.78
C ALA A 101 15.69 4.23 12.45
N ASN A 102 15.11 3.51 13.41
CA ASN A 102 15.80 2.44 14.18
C ASN A 102 15.80 1.09 13.44
N PHE A 103 16.05 1.08 12.15
CA PHE A 103 16.06 -0.10 11.30
C PHE A 103 17.20 -0.08 10.29
N THR A 104 17.50 -1.23 9.68
CA THR A 104 18.57 -1.37 8.69
C THR A 104 18.32 -0.50 7.47
N GLN A 105 19.33 0.25 7.04
CA GLN A 105 19.33 1.11 5.88
C GLN A 105 20.59 0.89 5.04
N LEU A 106 20.52 1.16 3.75
CA LEU A 106 21.66 1.15 2.82
C LEU A 106 21.96 2.58 2.37
N LYS A 107 23.19 2.85 1.96
CA LYS A 107 23.47 4.07 1.19
C LYS A 107 22.63 4.06 -0.10
N ALA A 108 21.89 5.12 -0.37
CA ALA A 108 21.10 5.22 -1.58
C ALA A 108 21.99 5.31 -2.84
N VAL A 109 21.59 4.63 -3.92
CA VAL A 109 22.33 4.55 -5.17
C VAL A 109 21.75 5.55 -6.19
N GLY A 110 22.56 6.51 -6.60
CA GLY A 110 22.23 7.54 -7.58
C GLY A 110 22.69 8.93 -7.12
N LYS A 111 23.17 9.76 -8.05
CA LYS A 111 23.63 11.12 -7.72
C LYS A 111 22.53 12.00 -7.12
N ALA A 112 21.28 11.76 -7.49
CA ALA A 112 20.11 12.48 -6.98
C ALA A 112 19.86 12.23 -5.48
N PHE A 113 20.39 11.13 -4.92
CA PHE A 113 20.20 10.70 -3.55
C PHE A 113 21.49 10.77 -2.71
N ASP A 114 22.42 11.64 -3.10
CA ASP A 114 23.69 11.76 -2.37
C ASP A 114 23.43 12.20 -0.91
N GLY A 115 24.11 11.53 0.03
CA GLY A 115 23.91 11.74 1.46
C GLY A 115 22.67 11.07 2.06
N MET A 116 21.82 10.46 1.25
CA MET A 116 20.59 9.78 1.69
C MET A 116 20.78 8.28 1.86
N THR A 117 19.88 7.65 2.60
CA THR A 117 19.81 6.20 2.77
C THR A 117 18.56 5.62 2.10
N PHE A 118 18.61 4.33 1.85
CA PHE A 118 17.58 3.57 1.14
C PHE A 118 17.13 2.36 1.96
N ARG A 119 15.83 2.07 1.91
CA ARG A 119 15.25 0.86 2.44
C ARG A 119 14.12 0.37 1.54
N ILE A 120 14.00 -0.95 1.41
CA ILE A 120 12.73 -1.59 1.00
C ILE A 120 11.96 -1.91 2.27
N GLN A 121 10.76 -1.37 2.40
CA GLN A 121 9.89 -1.65 3.52
C GLN A 121 8.63 -2.37 3.05
N VAL A 122 8.19 -3.34 3.84
CA VAL A 122 6.97 -4.12 3.61
C VAL A 122 5.93 -3.74 4.65
N ASP A 123 4.71 -3.47 4.20
CA ASP A 123 3.53 -3.51 5.06
C ASP A 123 3.10 -4.96 5.23
N VAL A 124 3.54 -5.57 6.31
CA VAL A 124 3.32 -7.00 6.56
C VAL A 124 1.86 -7.33 6.86
N LEU A 125 1.06 -6.35 7.29
CA LEU A 125 -0.36 -6.55 7.60
C LEU A 125 -1.26 -6.39 6.36
N ASP A 126 -0.82 -5.60 5.38
CA ASP A 126 -1.55 -5.42 4.10
C ASP A 126 -0.94 -6.26 2.96
N CYS A 127 0.15 -6.97 3.22
CA CYS A 127 0.71 -7.94 2.28
C CYS A 127 -0.18 -9.18 2.20
N LEU A 128 -0.54 -9.61 0.98
CA LEU A 128 -1.33 -10.84 0.75
C LEU A 128 -0.49 -12.10 0.48
N GLY A 129 0.82 -12.02 0.64
CA GLY A 129 1.71 -13.19 0.61
C GLY A 129 1.88 -13.87 -0.75
N CYS A 130 1.63 -13.17 -1.87
CA CYS A 130 1.67 -13.78 -3.21
C CYS A 130 3.06 -14.25 -3.70
N GLY A 131 4.14 -13.73 -3.11
CA GLY A 131 5.51 -14.12 -3.48
C GLY A 131 6.10 -13.41 -4.70
N ASN A 132 5.32 -12.70 -5.52
CA ASN A 132 5.79 -12.08 -6.78
C ASN A 132 7.06 -11.24 -6.60
N CYS A 133 7.15 -10.48 -5.50
CA CYS A 133 8.32 -9.63 -5.21
C CYS A 133 9.59 -10.46 -4.95
N ALA A 134 9.46 -11.60 -4.28
CA ALA A 134 10.57 -12.52 -4.05
C ALA A 134 10.97 -13.26 -5.34
N ASP A 135 9.99 -13.61 -6.19
CA ASP A 135 10.26 -14.31 -7.46
C ASP A 135 11.04 -13.44 -8.44
N VAL A 136 10.65 -12.18 -8.62
CA VAL A 136 11.33 -11.25 -9.55
C VAL A 136 12.61 -10.65 -8.98
N CYS A 137 12.91 -10.88 -7.71
CA CYS A 137 14.11 -10.32 -7.07
C CYS A 137 15.37 -10.94 -7.67
N PRO A 138 16.23 -10.17 -8.36
CA PRO A 138 17.45 -10.71 -8.93
C PRO A 138 18.52 -11.02 -7.88
N GLY A 139 18.36 -10.45 -6.68
CA GLY A 139 19.41 -10.50 -5.66
C GLY A 139 20.70 -9.81 -6.10
N ASN A 140 21.78 -10.09 -5.36
CA ASN A 140 23.12 -9.64 -5.72
C ASN A 140 23.91 -10.79 -6.31
N PRO A 141 24.22 -10.79 -7.64
CA PRO A 141 24.94 -11.88 -8.29
C PRO A 141 26.31 -12.18 -7.67
N LYS A 142 26.94 -11.17 -7.06
CA LYS A 142 28.26 -11.32 -6.42
C LYS A 142 28.18 -11.98 -5.04
N LYS A 143 27.02 -11.90 -4.37
CA LYS A 143 26.79 -12.46 -3.02
C LYS A 143 25.98 -13.74 -3.04
N GLY A 144 25.40 -14.09 -4.18
CA GLY A 144 24.73 -15.38 -4.41
C GLY A 144 23.39 -15.58 -3.72
N GLY A 145 22.63 -14.49 -3.45
CA GLY A 145 21.35 -14.60 -2.77
C GLY A 145 20.32 -13.57 -3.20
N LYS A 146 19.03 -13.90 -3.06
CA LYS A 146 17.91 -12.96 -3.23
C LYS A 146 17.89 -11.97 -2.05
N ALA A 147 17.44 -10.74 -2.33
CA ALA A 147 17.23 -9.74 -1.30
C ALA A 147 15.85 -9.90 -0.59
N LEU A 148 14.98 -10.73 -1.14
CA LEU A 148 13.66 -11.00 -0.57
C LEU A 148 13.46 -12.51 -0.46
N THR A 149 13.09 -12.96 0.74
CA THR A 149 12.71 -14.34 1.06
C THR A 149 11.41 -14.36 1.83
N MET A 150 10.51 -15.29 1.49
CA MET A 150 9.24 -15.41 2.18
C MET A 150 9.44 -16.04 3.56
N LYS A 151 8.91 -15.40 4.61
CA LYS A 151 8.99 -15.81 6.01
C LYS A 151 7.60 -15.82 6.63
N HIS A 152 7.40 -16.61 7.68
CA HIS A 152 6.15 -16.59 8.44
C HIS A 152 5.82 -15.19 8.94
N LEU A 153 4.56 -14.78 8.80
CA LEU A 153 4.09 -13.45 9.21
C LEU A 153 4.46 -13.13 10.67
N GLU A 154 4.32 -14.10 11.59
CA GLU A 154 4.63 -13.89 13.00
C GLU A 154 6.06 -13.41 13.23
N SER A 155 7.01 -13.89 12.44
CA SER A 155 8.41 -13.48 12.54
C SER A 155 8.67 -12.07 12.01
N GLN A 156 7.75 -11.54 11.21
CA GLN A 156 7.88 -10.25 10.53
C GLN A 156 6.95 -9.17 11.14
N LEU A 157 6.13 -9.49 12.14
CA LEU A 157 5.26 -8.52 12.81
C LEU A 157 5.99 -7.26 13.33
N PRO A 158 7.24 -7.32 13.81
CA PRO A 158 7.99 -6.12 14.21
C PRO A 158 8.18 -5.11 13.07
N GLU A 159 8.15 -5.55 11.81
CA GLU A 159 8.25 -4.67 10.63
C GLU A 159 7.03 -3.76 10.45
N ALA A 160 5.90 -4.04 11.10
CA ALA A 160 4.73 -3.16 11.06
C ALA A 160 5.04 -1.78 11.64
N ALA A 161 5.79 -1.69 12.74
CA ALA A 161 6.21 -0.41 13.31
C ALA A 161 7.18 0.35 12.37
N ASN A 162 8.07 -0.37 11.69
CA ASN A 162 8.96 0.20 10.70
C ASN A 162 8.20 0.74 9.47
N TRP A 163 7.13 0.04 9.06
CA TRP A 163 6.23 0.52 8.01
C TRP A 163 5.54 1.82 8.43
N THR A 164 4.94 1.85 9.62
CA THR A 164 4.29 3.07 10.14
C THR A 164 5.25 4.25 10.15
N TYR A 165 6.48 4.04 10.65
CA TYR A 165 7.50 5.09 10.61
C TYR A 165 7.77 5.59 9.18
N CYS A 166 7.99 4.68 8.24
CA CYS A 166 8.28 5.04 6.86
C CYS A 166 7.11 5.75 6.18
N ALA A 167 5.88 5.30 6.43
CA ALA A 167 4.68 5.86 5.80
C ALA A 167 4.33 7.26 6.33
N GLU A 168 4.59 7.52 7.61
CA GLU A 168 4.20 8.77 8.26
C GLU A 168 5.31 9.83 8.27
N ASN A 169 6.58 9.41 8.37
CA ASN A 169 7.69 10.32 8.62
C ASN A 169 8.62 10.50 7.42
N VAL A 170 8.59 9.61 6.43
CA VAL A 170 9.48 9.69 5.27
C VAL A 170 8.72 10.29 4.08
N LYS A 171 9.10 11.49 3.70
CA LYS A 171 8.50 12.22 2.58
C LYS A 171 8.93 11.63 1.24
N SER A 172 8.02 11.71 0.26
CA SER A 172 8.34 11.29 -1.11
C SER A 172 9.51 12.09 -1.70
N LYS A 173 10.48 11.38 -2.26
CA LYS A 173 11.64 11.96 -2.96
C LYS A 173 11.48 11.86 -4.50
N GLN A 174 10.25 11.66 -5.00
CA GLN A 174 9.97 11.53 -6.43
C GLN A 174 10.42 12.74 -7.26
N HIS A 175 10.43 13.93 -6.64
CA HIS A 175 10.85 15.18 -7.30
C HIS A 175 12.36 15.22 -7.62
N LEU A 176 13.16 14.35 -7.03
CA LEU A 176 14.61 14.28 -7.27
C LEU A 176 14.97 13.46 -8.53
N VAL A 177 14.04 12.72 -9.10
CA VAL A 177 14.26 11.85 -10.25
C VAL A 177 13.18 12.02 -11.30
N ASP A 178 13.51 11.73 -12.55
CA ASP A 178 12.46 11.58 -13.58
C ASP A 178 11.78 10.22 -13.42
N ILE A 179 10.57 10.24 -12.87
CA ILE A 179 9.76 9.03 -12.62
C ILE A 179 9.32 8.32 -13.89
N LYS A 180 9.38 8.98 -15.05
CA LYS A 180 9.04 8.40 -16.36
C LYS A 180 10.23 7.79 -17.09
N ALA A 181 11.44 8.00 -16.61
CA ALA A 181 12.65 7.57 -17.30
C ALA A 181 12.83 6.04 -17.32
N ASN A 182 12.45 5.35 -16.26
CA ASN A 182 12.59 3.89 -16.14
C ASN A 182 11.78 3.31 -14.97
N VAL A 183 11.66 1.97 -14.94
CA VAL A 183 10.93 1.24 -13.89
C VAL A 183 11.43 1.53 -12.47
N LYS A 184 12.75 1.62 -12.27
CA LYS A 184 13.31 1.93 -10.95
C LYS A 184 12.81 3.28 -10.44
N ASN A 185 12.86 4.30 -11.27
CA ASN A 185 12.50 5.66 -10.91
C ASN A 185 11.00 5.81 -10.68
N SER A 186 10.15 5.13 -11.48
CA SER A 186 8.70 5.20 -11.31
C SER A 186 8.25 4.76 -9.92
N GLN A 187 8.99 3.86 -9.28
CA GLN A 187 8.63 3.34 -7.97
C GLN A 187 9.01 4.24 -6.79
N PHE A 188 9.71 5.35 -7.02
CA PHE A 188 9.85 6.42 -6.02
C PHE A 188 8.64 7.35 -5.96
N ALA A 189 7.77 7.30 -6.97
CA ALA A 189 6.48 7.99 -6.92
C ALA A 189 5.54 7.30 -5.93
N THR A 190 4.84 8.10 -5.13
CA THR A 190 3.83 7.60 -4.19
C THR A 190 2.70 6.92 -4.98
N PRO A 191 2.38 5.66 -4.70
CA PRO A 191 1.21 5.03 -5.30
C PRO A 191 -0.06 5.68 -4.75
N LEU A 192 -0.97 6.06 -5.65
CA LEU A 192 -2.28 6.60 -5.28
C LEU A 192 -3.41 5.56 -5.47
N PHE A 193 -3.01 4.30 -5.52
CA PHE A 193 -3.84 3.11 -5.46
C PHE A 193 -3.10 2.07 -4.60
N GLU A 194 -3.67 1.71 -3.46
CA GLU A 194 -3.00 0.88 -2.47
C GLU A 194 -3.98 0.00 -1.67
N PHE A 195 -3.52 -1.14 -1.21
CA PHE A 195 -4.22 -2.05 -0.30
C PHE A 195 -5.63 -2.44 -0.77
N SER A 196 -5.81 -2.58 -2.07
CA SER A 196 -7.10 -2.93 -2.66
C SER A 196 -7.56 -4.35 -2.26
N GLY A 197 -8.86 -4.61 -2.39
CA GLY A 197 -9.46 -5.94 -2.20
C GLY A 197 -9.18 -6.93 -3.34
N ALA A 198 -8.23 -6.66 -4.23
CA ALA A 198 -7.85 -7.57 -5.31
C ALA A 198 -7.22 -8.86 -4.79
N CYS A 199 -7.25 -9.91 -5.61
CA CYS A 199 -6.68 -11.22 -5.29
C CYS A 199 -5.19 -11.14 -4.97
N SER A 200 -4.70 -12.07 -4.15
CA SER A 200 -3.27 -12.29 -3.95
C SER A 200 -2.60 -12.60 -5.30
N GLY A 201 -1.59 -11.80 -5.68
CA GLY A 201 -0.91 -11.96 -6.96
C GLY A 201 -1.70 -11.45 -8.18
N CYS A 202 -2.70 -10.58 -7.99
CA CYS A 202 -3.47 -9.99 -9.09
C CYS A 202 -2.55 -9.46 -10.19
N GLY A 203 -2.85 -9.82 -11.45
CA GLY A 203 -2.06 -9.40 -12.62
C GLY A 203 -2.45 -8.02 -13.16
N GLU A 204 -3.56 -7.46 -12.72
CA GLU A 204 -4.10 -6.18 -13.20
C GLU A 204 -3.66 -5.00 -12.34
N THR A 205 -3.78 -5.12 -11.03
CA THR A 205 -3.57 -4.01 -10.09
C THR A 205 -2.16 -3.42 -10.07
N PRO A 206 -1.07 -4.13 -10.43
CA PRO A 206 0.23 -3.49 -10.64
C PRO A 206 0.22 -2.40 -11.71
N TYR A 207 -0.59 -2.57 -12.76
CA TYR A 207 -0.75 -1.55 -13.83
C TYR A 207 -1.57 -0.36 -13.33
N VAL A 208 -2.67 -0.61 -12.62
CA VAL A 208 -3.49 0.46 -12.00
C VAL A 208 -2.62 1.29 -11.05
N LYS A 209 -1.85 0.62 -10.19
CA LYS A 209 -0.87 1.29 -9.32
C LYS A 209 0.12 2.14 -10.10
N LEU A 210 0.73 1.60 -11.16
CA LEU A 210 1.69 2.34 -11.97
C LEU A 210 1.08 3.58 -12.64
N ILE A 211 -0.14 3.46 -13.16
CA ILE A 211 -0.87 4.58 -13.74
C ILE A 211 -1.10 5.65 -12.67
N SER A 212 -1.56 5.26 -11.49
CA SER A 212 -1.75 6.18 -10.37
C SER A 212 -0.45 6.87 -9.91
N GLN A 213 0.70 6.18 -9.99
CA GLN A 213 2.02 6.77 -9.70
C GLN A 213 2.45 7.82 -10.73
N LEU A 214 2.08 7.64 -12.00
CA LEU A 214 2.53 8.49 -13.10
C LEU A 214 1.55 9.64 -13.41
N PHE A 215 0.28 9.45 -13.13
CA PHE A 215 -0.80 10.34 -13.57
C PHE A 215 -1.90 10.56 -12.53
N GLY A 216 -1.84 9.92 -11.37
CA GLY A 216 -2.93 9.87 -10.40
C GLY A 216 -3.34 11.24 -9.84
N ASP A 217 -2.46 12.24 -9.88
CA ASP A 217 -2.76 13.63 -9.51
C ASP A 217 -3.86 14.28 -10.37
N ARG A 218 -4.19 13.70 -11.53
CA ARG A 218 -5.18 14.20 -12.49
C ARG A 218 -5.95 13.08 -13.20
N GLU A 219 -5.92 11.89 -12.64
CA GLU A 219 -6.58 10.72 -13.21
C GLU A 219 -8.07 10.73 -12.90
N MET A 220 -8.88 10.40 -13.90
CA MET A 220 -10.31 10.15 -13.75
C MET A 220 -10.59 8.73 -14.24
N VAL A 221 -11.19 7.92 -13.39
CA VAL A 221 -11.50 6.52 -13.66
C VAL A 221 -13.00 6.36 -13.79
N ALA A 222 -13.45 5.95 -14.96
CA ALA A 222 -14.83 5.54 -15.22
C ALA A 222 -14.82 4.02 -15.44
N ASN A 223 -15.47 3.30 -14.55
CA ASN A 223 -15.33 1.86 -14.43
C ASN A 223 -16.64 1.13 -14.73
N ALA A 224 -16.55 -0.03 -15.38
CA ALA A 224 -17.69 -0.91 -15.58
C ALA A 224 -17.61 -2.11 -14.62
N THR A 225 -18.73 -2.82 -14.41
CA THR A 225 -18.76 -3.98 -13.51
C THR A 225 -17.77 -5.05 -13.93
N GLY A 226 -17.00 -5.52 -12.95
CA GLY A 226 -15.93 -6.50 -13.11
C GLY A 226 -15.00 -6.46 -11.92
N CYS A 227 -13.82 -7.05 -12.05
CA CYS A 227 -12.81 -7.03 -10.97
C CYS A 227 -12.46 -5.61 -10.55
N SER A 228 -12.34 -4.69 -11.48
CA SER A 228 -11.96 -3.31 -11.19
C SER A 228 -13.02 -2.54 -10.41
N SER A 229 -14.32 -2.81 -10.58
CA SER A 229 -15.36 -2.29 -9.70
C SER A 229 -15.24 -2.87 -8.29
N ILE A 230 -15.02 -4.19 -8.21
CA ILE A 230 -15.02 -4.90 -6.93
C ILE A 230 -13.83 -4.45 -6.06
N TYR A 231 -12.61 -4.42 -6.59
CA TYR A 231 -11.46 -4.05 -5.78
C TYR A 231 -11.32 -2.53 -5.56
N SER A 232 -12.00 -1.70 -6.35
CA SER A 232 -11.95 -0.23 -6.21
C SER A 232 -13.16 0.35 -5.48
N GLY A 233 -14.34 -0.24 -5.65
CA GLY A 233 -15.63 0.26 -5.16
C GLY A 233 -16.24 -0.54 -4.02
N SER A 234 -15.47 -1.39 -3.33
CA SER A 234 -15.94 -2.15 -2.16
C SER A 234 -15.96 -1.26 -0.93
N VAL A 235 -16.82 -0.24 -0.97
CA VAL A 235 -17.02 0.66 0.16
C VAL A 235 -17.40 -0.11 1.43
N PRO A 236 -16.95 0.32 2.61
CA PRO A 236 -16.34 1.63 2.91
C PRO A 236 -14.83 1.70 2.68
N SER A 237 -14.19 0.66 2.16
CA SER A 237 -12.75 0.62 1.90
C SER A 237 -12.44 1.13 0.51
N THR A 238 -11.77 2.27 0.43
CA THR A 238 -11.37 2.91 -0.82
C THR A 238 -9.85 2.80 -1.00
N PRO A 239 -9.37 2.10 -2.03
CA PRO A 239 -7.94 1.92 -2.30
C PRO A 239 -7.30 3.12 -3.01
N TYR A 240 -8.08 3.94 -3.71
CA TYR A 240 -7.58 5.20 -4.24
C TYR A 240 -7.32 6.18 -3.11
N THR A 241 -6.20 6.90 -3.19
CA THR A 241 -5.76 7.83 -2.14
C THR A 241 -5.20 9.11 -2.77
N THR A 242 -4.83 10.07 -1.95
CA THR A 242 -4.30 11.35 -2.39
C THR A 242 -2.83 11.51 -2.05
N ASN A 243 -2.15 12.39 -2.79
CA ASN A 243 -0.78 12.81 -2.50
C ASN A 243 -0.76 13.87 -1.37
N GLU A 244 0.43 14.35 -1.01
CA GLU A 244 0.64 15.37 0.03
C GLU A 244 -0.09 16.70 -0.23
N LYS A 245 -0.55 16.94 -1.48
CA LYS A 245 -1.31 18.14 -1.87
C LYS A 245 -2.83 17.92 -1.86
N GLY A 246 -3.28 16.70 -1.52
CA GLY A 246 -4.69 16.33 -1.59
C GLY A 246 -5.19 16.00 -3.00
N GLU A 247 -4.28 15.80 -3.98
CA GLU A 247 -4.61 15.43 -5.34
C GLU A 247 -4.57 13.90 -5.49
N GLY A 248 -5.54 13.30 -6.17
CA GLY A 248 -5.61 11.86 -6.40
C GLY A 248 -6.67 11.49 -7.43
N PRO A 249 -6.73 10.19 -7.82
CA PRO A 249 -7.70 9.74 -8.79
C PRO A 249 -9.13 9.93 -8.32
N ALA A 250 -9.98 10.45 -9.21
CA ALA A 250 -11.42 10.40 -9.04
C ALA A 250 -11.95 9.10 -9.67
N TRP A 251 -12.71 8.33 -8.90
CA TRP A 251 -13.27 7.07 -9.36
C TRP A 251 -14.79 7.08 -9.33
N ALA A 252 -15.40 6.58 -10.38
CA ALA A 252 -16.85 6.36 -10.45
C ALA A 252 -17.15 5.10 -11.25
N ASN A 253 -18.23 4.41 -10.90
CA ASN A 253 -18.76 3.36 -11.75
C ASN A 253 -19.45 3.99 -12.96
N SER A 254 -19.11 3.52 -14.16
CA SER A 254 -19.65 4.04 -15.42
C SER A 254 -20.81 3.23 -15.96
N LEU A 255 -21.28 2.21 -15.26
CA LEU A 255 -22.46 1.45 -15.65
C LEU A 255 -23.70 2.31 -15.49
N PHE A 256 -24.43 2.41 -16.59
CA PHE A 256 -25.63 3.25 -16.65
C PHE A 256 -26.75 2.76 -15.73
N GLU A 257 -26.80 1.46 -15.50
CA GLU A 257 -27.73 0.82 -14.58
C GLU A 257 -27.50 1.19 -13.10
N ASP A 258 -26.29 1.64 -12.76
CA ASP A 258 -25.97 2.08 -11.39
C ASP A 258 -26.40 3.52 -11.12
N PHE A 259 -26.93 4.22 -12.12
CA PHE A 259 -27.44 5.58 -12.03
C PHE A 259 -28.97 5.69 -12.15
N CYS A 260 -29.65 4.57 -12.20
CA CYS A 260 -31.10 4.52 -12.35
C CYS A 260 -31.84 4.38 -11.04
#